data_55bce947f260dbcb68c356d3da9e7487
#
_entry.id   55bce947f260dbcb68c356d3da9e7487
#
_cell.length_a   1.000
_cell.length_b   1.000
_cell.length_c   1.000
_cell.angle_alpha   90.00
_cell.angle_beta   90.00
_cell.angle_gamma   90.00
#
_symmetry.space_group_name_H-M   'P 1'
#
loop_
_entity.id
_entity.type
_entity.pdbx_description
1 polymer ?
#
loop_
_entity_poly.entity_id
_entity_poly.type
_entity_poly.pdbx_seq_one_letter_code
_entity_poly.pdbx_strand_id
1 'polypeptide(L)'
;MGADAINFFQWRASAFGAESFHSALVPHAGEDTKLFRQVCELGAALKTLGDAGVQGTELEQSDTAILFSAESEWATRSETLPSMKLNHWHDVRDWYRAFLNAGTRADIVPLKYDWSAYKTVVLPTVIMLSAEDTQRLADFAAAGGRVVIG
;
A
#
# COMPACT_ATOMS: atom_id res chain seq x y z
N MET A 1 6.32 3.72 0.80
CA MET A 1 7.41 4.48 0.19
C MET A 1 8.40 3.45 -0.29
N GLY A 2 9.67 3.72 -0.60
CA GLY A 2 10.56 2.71 -1.20
C GLY A 2 10.39 2.60 -2.72
N ALA A 3 9.79 3.59 -3.37
CA ALA A 3 9.78 3.67 -4.83
C ALA A 3 11.07 4.30 -5.32
N ASP A 4 11.76 3.62 -6.24
CA ASP A 4 12.97 4.14 -6.90
C ASP A 4 12.65 4.95 -8.16
N ALA A 5 11.41 4.89 -8.63
CA ALA A 5 10.94 5.63 -9.79
C ALA A 5 9.47 6.02 -9.67
N ILE A 6 9.12 7.12 -10.30
CA ILE A 6 7.75 7.61 -10.41
C ILE A 6 7.40 7.80 -11.87
N ASN A 7 6.35 7.15 -12.34
CA ASN A 7 5.84 7.26 -13.69
C ASN A 7 4.52 8.03 -13.69
N PHE A 8 4.41 8.98 -14.58
CA PHE A 8 3.19 9.78 -14.74
C PHE A 8 2.49 9.46 -16.06
N PHE A 9 1.22 9.23 -16.02
CA PHE A 9 0.35 9.23 -17.16
C PHE A 9 -0.38 10.57 -17.20
N GLN A 10 -0.15 11.40 -18.18
CA GLN A 10 0.64 11.30 -19.40
C GLN A 10 1.48 12.58 -19.57
N TRP A 11 2.41 12.60 -20.55
CA TRP A 11 3.25 13.78 -20.78
C TRP A 11 2.43 14.99 -21.20
N ARG A 12 1.62 14.88 -22.25
CA ARG A 12 0.77 15.96 -22.78
C ARG A 12 -0.68 15.50 -22.90
N ALA A 13 -1.59 16.39 -22.55
CA ALA A 13 -3.02 16.12 -22.70
C ALA A 13 -3.39 15.85 -24.17
N SER A 14 -4.14 14.78 -24.41
CA SER A 14 -4.62 14.42 -25.74
C SER A 14 -5.56 15.49 -26.29
N ALA A 15 -5.33 15.92 -27.55
CA ALA A 15 -6.12 16.98 -28.14
C ALA A 15 -7.59 16.60 -28.38
N PHE A 16 -7.87 15.29 -28.54
CA PHE A 16 -9.20 14.76 -28.81
C PHE A 16 -9.31 13.28 -28.37
N GLY A 17 -10.52 12.75 -28.42
CA GLY A 17 -10.81 11.36 -28.02
C GLY A 17 -11.12 11.23 -26.52
N ALA A 18 -11.32 9.99 -26.07
CA ALA A 18 -11.70 9.67 -24.68
C ALA A 18 -10.65 10.14 -23.66
N GLU A 19 -9.39 10.17 -24.05
CA GLU A 19 -8.26 10.58 -23.19
C GLU A 19 -8.13 12.10 -23.03
N SER A 20 -8.92 12.90 -23.77
CA SER A 20 -8.84 14.37 -23.73
C SER A 20 -9.22 14.98 -22.38
N PHE A 21 -9.94 14.22 -21.54
CA PHE A 21 -10.34 14.63 -20.20
C PHE A 21 -9.32 14.24 -19.12
N HIS A 22 -8.32 13.44 -19.46
CA HIS A 22 -7.29 13.06 -18.51
C HIS A 22 -6.32 14.21 -18.25
N SER A 23 -5.88 14.34 -17.01
CA SER A 23 -4.80 15.25 -16.65
C SER A 23 -3.48 14.78 -17.26
N ALA A 24 -2.58 15.73 -17.48
CA ALA A 24 -1.24 15.48 -18.01
C ALA A 24 -0.23 16.42 -17.38
N LEU A 25 1.06 16.11 -17.52
CA LEU A 25 2.13 16.99 -17.05
C LEU A 25 2.11 18.33 -17.81
N VAL A 26 1.90 18.28 -19.13
CA VAL A 26 1.63 19.46 -19.96
C VAL A 26 0.13 19.50 -20.25
N PRO A 27 -0.64 20.41 -19.64
CA PRO A 27 -2.08 20.52 -19.87
C PRO A 27 -2.40 21.12 -21.25
N HIS A 28 -3.66 21.14 -21.64
CA HIS A 28 -4.11 21.74 -22.90
C HIS A 28 -3.66 23.20 -23.05
N ALA A 29 -3.60 23.97 -21.97
CA ALA A 29 -3.13 25.36 -21.98
C ALA A 29 -1.62 25.49 -22.23
N GLY A 30 -0.89 24.39 -22.35
CA GLY A 30 0.52 24.39 -22.70
C GLY A 30 1.45 24.49 -21.50
N GLU A 31 2.70 24.87 -21.79
CA GLU A 31 3.80 24.82 -20.81
C GLU A 31 3.83 26.05 -19.89
N ASP A 32 3.28 27.18 -20.32
CA ASP A 32 3.18 28.37 -19.44
C ASP A 32 1.98 28.29 -18.50
N THR A 33 2.00 27.28 -17.63
CA THR A 33 0.96 27.06 -16.66
C THR A 33 1.56 26.83 -15.26
N LYS A 34 0.77 27.13 -14.23
CA LYS A 34 1.15 26.81 -12.84
C LYS A 34 1.45 25.32 -12.66
N LEU A 35 0.63 24.46 -13.27
CA LEU A 35 0.79 23.01 -13.19
C LEU A 35 2.14 22.58 -13.75
N PHE A 36 2.51 23.02 -14.94
CA PHE A 36 3.78 22.61 -15.55
C PHE A 36 4.99 23.14 -14.74
N ARG A 37 4.92 24.36 -14.22
CA ARG A 37 5.97 24.87 -13.31
C ARG A 37 6.13 24.01 -12.07
N GLN A 38 5.02 23.57 -11.44
CA GLN A 38 5.07 22.66 -10.30
C GLN A 38 5.65 21.29 -10.66
N VAL A 39 5.41 20.78 -11.87
CA VAL A 39 6.04 19.55 -12.37
C VAL A 39 7.56 19.71 -12.50
N CYS A 40 8.02 20.84 -13.01
CA CYS A 40 9.45 21.16 -13.11
C CYS A 40 10.09 21.27 -11.71
N GLU A 41 9.43 21.92 -10.77
CA GLU A 41 9.87 22.01 -9.37
C GLU A 41 9.97 20.63 -8.72
N LEU A 42 8.97 19.75 -8.95
CA LEU A 42 9.01 18.37 -8.48
C LEU A 42 10.20 17.61 -9.07
N GLY A 43 10.44 17.75 -10.38
CA GLY A 43 11.60 17.11 -11.04
C GLY A 43 12.93 17.55 -10.44
N ALA A 44 13.07 18.85 -10.16
CA ALA A 44 14.26 19.38 -9.49
C ALA A 44 14.43 18.84 -8.05
N ALA A 45 13.33 18.76 -7.30
CA ALA A 45 13.34 18.20 -5.95
C ALA A 45 13.72 16.71 -5.94
N LEU A 46 13.16 15.92 -6.86
CA LEU A 46 13.49 14.49 -7.00
C LEU A 46 14.97 14.30 -7.36
N LYS A 47 15.50 15.14 -8.25
CA LYS A 47 16.94 15.11 -8.57
C LYS A 47 17.78 15.37 -7.33
N THR A 48 17.44 16.38 -6.53
CA THR A 48 18.15 16.71 -5.27
C THR A 48 18.11 15.52 -4.30
N LEU A 49 16.98 14.81 -4.17
CA LEU A 49 16.89 13.59 -3.35
C LEU A 49 17.78 12.47 -3.88
N GLY A 50 17.82 12.28 -5.20
CA GLY A 50 18.73 11.31 -5.82
C GLY A 50 20.20 11.63 -5.56
N ASP A 51 20.60 12.90 -5.75
CA ASP A 51 21.97 13.37 -5.48
C ASP A 51 22.33 13.22 -3.97
N ALA A 52 21.35 13.28 -3.08
CA ALA A 52 21.52 13.04 -1.63
C ALA A 52 21.58 11.53 -1.25
N GLY A 53 21.54 10.62 -2.22
CA GLY A 53 21.68 9.19 -2.01
C GLY A 53 20.40 8.48 -1.51
N VAL A 54 19.24 9.09 -1.71
CA VAL A 54 17.93 8.46 -1.34
C VAL A 54 17.57 7.34 -2.30
N GLN A 55 17.97 7.45 -3.57
CA GLN A 55 17.74 6.43 -4.58
C GLN A 55 18.56 5.17 -4.27
N GLY A 56 17.94 4.01 -4.39
CA GLY A 56 18.58 2.72 -4.12
C GLY A 56 18.71 2.38 -2.63
N THR A 57 18.09 3.15 -1.73
CA THR A 57 18.02 2.80 -0.30
C THR A 57 16.95 1.74 -0.09
N GLU A 58 17.22 0.80 0.82
CA GLU A 58 16.23 -0.19 1.24
C GLU A 58 15.41 0.34 2.42
N LEU A 59 14.14 -0.05 2.45
CA LEU A 59 13.31 0.19 3.62
C LEU A 59 13.70 -0.78 4.73
N GLU A 60 13.96 -0.23 5.92
CA GLU A 60 14.13 -1.07 7.09
C GLU A 60 12.82 -1.80 7.42
N GLN A 61 12.88 -3.11 7.56
CA GLN A 61 11.73 -3.94 7.90
C GLN A 61 11.14 -3.54 9.26
N SER A 62 9.82 -3.53 9.36
CA SER A 62 9.09 -3.32 10.61
C SER A 62 9.10 -4.59 11.49
N ASP A 63 8.88 -4.42 12.79
CA ASP A 63 8.61 -5.54 13.70
C ASP A 63 7.17 -6.09 13.54
N THR A 64 6.28 -5.37 12.83
CA THR A 64 4.86 -5.69 12.71
C THR A 64 4.45 -5.84 11.26
N ALA A 65 3.80 -6.95 10.93
CA ALA A 65 3.12 -7.17 9.66
C ALA A 65 1.59 -7.07 9.81
N ILE A 66 0.95 -6.36 8.92
CA ILE A 66 -0.51 -6.37 8.74
C ILE A 66 -0.77 -7.30 7.56
N LEU A 67 -1.44 -8.43 7.81
CA LEU A 67 -1.62 -9.46 6.80
C LEU A 67 -2.80 -9.12 5.88
N PHE A 68 -2.54 -9.05 4.58
CA PHE A 68 -3.53 -8.87 3.55
C PHE A 68 -3.90 -10.22 2.91
N SER A 69 -5.19 -10.54 2.86
CA SER A 69 -5.73 -11.73 2.20
C SER A 69 -6.59 -11.31 1.00
N ALA A 70 -6.15 -11.65 -0.20
CA ALA A 70 -6.93 -11.39 -1.41
C ALA A 70 -8.27 -12.15 -1.40
N GLU A 71 -8.27 -13.37 -0.90
CA GLU A 71 -9.47 -14.20 -0.77
C GLU A 71 -10.48 -13.56 0.20
N SER A 72 -10.02 -13.03 1.34
CA SER A 72 -10.88 -12.31 2.29
C SER A 72 -11.38 -10.99 1.70
N GLU A 73 -10.56 -10.28 0.93
CA GLU A 73 -10.99 -9.06 0.23
C GLU A 73 -12.09 -9.36 -0.78
N TRP A 74 -11.96 -10.40 -1.58
CA TRP A 74 -13.01 -10.80 -2.52
C TRP A 74 -14.27 -11.26 -1.79
N ALA A 75 -14.13 -12.06 -0.73
CA ALA A 75 -15.25 -12.54 0.06
C ALA A 75 -16.01 -11.38 0.75
N THR A 76 -15.29 -10.40 1.32
CA THR A 76 -15.92 -9.25 1.98
C THR A 76 -16.62 -8.29 1.02
N ARG A 77 -16.32 -8.36 -0.29
CA ARG A 77 -17.05 -7.64 -1.35
C ARG A 77 -18.31 -8.36 -1.84
N SER A 78 -18.56 -9.59 -1.37
CA SER A 78 -19.74 -10.34 -1.79
C SER A 78 -21.01 -9.77 -1.15
N GLU A 79 -22.05 -9.56 -1.96
CA GLU A 79 -23.36 -9.12 -1.51
C GLU A 79 -24.10 -10.18 -0.67
N THR A 80 -23.57 -11.42 -0.62
CA THR A 80 -24.19 -12.53 0.10
C THR A 80 -23.82 -12.60 1.59
N LEU A 81 -22.97 -11.71 2.07
CA LEU A 81 -22.58 -11.67 3.48
C LEU A 81 -23.70 -11.12 4.36
N PRO A 82 -23.79 -11.57 5.63
CA PRO A 82 -24.77 -11.08 6.59
C PRO A 82 -24.62 -9.57 6.90
N SER A 83 -23.48 -8.99 6.59
CA SER A 83 -23.19 -7.57 6.83
C SER A 83 -22.39 -6.98 5.69
N MET A 84 -22.86 -5.84 5.17
CA MET A 84 -22.14 -5.01 4.19
C MET A 84 -21.09 -4.09 4.85
N LYS A 85 -20.93 -4.18 6.17
CA LYS A 85 -19.96 -3.35 6.91
C LYS A 85 -18.56 -3.97 6.96
N LEU A 86 -18.44 -5.28 6.68
CA LEU A 86 -17.15 -5.94 6.62
C LEU A 86 -16.42 -5.52 5.34
N ASN A 87 -15.22 -5.01 5.49
CA ASN A 87 -14.38 -4.64 4.36
C ASN A 87 -12.91 -4.82 4.72
N HIS A 88 -12.34 -5.92 4.27
CA HIS A 88 -10.96 -6.30 4.60
C HIS A 88 -9.95 -5.19 4.24
N TRP A 89 -10.07 -4.58 3.06
CA TRP A 89 -9.15 -3.53 2.62
C TRP A 89 -9.25 -2.26 3.47
N HIS A 90 -10.46 -1.87 3.88
CA HIS A 90 -10.64 -0.72 4.77
C HIS A 90 -10.00 -0.98 6.13
N ASP A 91 -10.18 -2.18 6.68
CA ASP A 91 -9.64 -2.53 7.99
C ASP A 91 -8.10 -2.62 7.96
N VAL A 92 -7.52 -3.19 6.90
CA VAL A 92 -6.06 -3.15 6.66
C VAL A 92 -5.53 -1.73 6.67
N ARG A 93 -6.20 -0.81 5.95
CA ARG A 93 -5.81 0.61 5.91
C ARG A 93 -5.97 1.29 7.26
N ASP A 94 -7.00 0.99 7.99
CA ASP A 94 -7.27 1.62 9.29
C ASP A 94 -6.28 1.14 10.35
N TRP A 95 -5.90 -0.13 10.34
CA TRP A 95 -4.79 -0.64 11.14
C TRP A 95 -3.46 0.05 10.77
N TYR A 96 -3.14 0.13 9.48
CA TYR A 96 -1.94 0.82 9.01
C TYR A 96 -1.92 2.28 9.45
N ARG A 97 -3.06 2.99 9.32
CA ARG A 97 -3.19 4.38 9.76
C ARG A 97 -3.02 4.52 11.28
N ALA A 98 -3.51 3.58 12.06
CA ALA A 98 -3.34 3.58 13.51
C ALA A 98 -1.86 3.49 13.90
N PHE A 99 -1.10 2.59 13.28
CA PHE A 99 0.35 2.49 13.49
C PHE A 99 1.06 3.78 13.07
N LEU A 100 0.74 4.32 11.89
CA LEU A 100 1.32 5.57 11.40
C LEU A 100 1.07 6.74 12.36
N ASN A 101 -0.16 6.88 12.85
CA ASN A 101 -0.54 7.94 13.79
C ASN A 101 0.15 7.77 15.17
N ALA A 102 0.45 6.54 15.55
CA ALA A 102 1.21 6.23 16.77
C ALA A 102 2.74 6.43 16.59
N GLY A 103 3.20 6.87 15.41
CA GLY A 103 4.62 7.05 15.12
C GLY A 103 5.39 5.74 15.03
N THR A 104 4.70 4.62 14.86
CA THR A 104 5.29 3.28 14.65
C THR A 104 5.10 2.81 13.23
N ARG A 105 5.95 1.89 12.78
CA ARG A 105 5.87 1.31 11.44
C ARG A 105 5.18 -0.04 11.49
N ALA A 106 4.44 -0.34 10.42
CA ALA A 106 3.94 -1.66 10.12
C ALA A 106 4.03 -1.88 8.61
N ASP A 107 4.35 -3.09 8.19
CA ASP A 107 4.39 -3.46 6.79
C ASP A 107 3.08 -4.17 6.41
N ILE A 108 2.56 -3.90 5.22
CA ILE A 108 1.43 -4.67 4.68
C ILE A 108 2.00 -5.83 3.88
N VAL A 109 1.73 -7.05 4.32
CA VAL A 109 2.31 -8.28 3.76
C VAL A 109 1.19 -9.22 3.32
N PRO A 110 1.23 -9.76 2.09
CA PRO A 110 0.26 -10.76 1.69
C PRO A 110 0.31 -12.00 2.60
N LEU A 111 -0.86 -12.49 3.02
CA LEU A 111 -0.99 -13.66 3.92
C LEU A 111 -0.21 -14.88 3.42
N LYS A 112 -0.11 -15.05 2.09
CA LYS A 112 0.58 -16.18 1.45
C LYS A 112 2.09 -16.04 1.38
N TYR A 113 2.65 -14.86 1.69
CA TYR A 113 4.09 -14.63 1.68
C TYR A 113 4.74 -15.05 3.01
N ASP A 114 6.05 -14.96 3.09
CA ASP A 114 6.76 -15.21 4.33
C ASP A 114 6.69 -13.97 5.24
N TRP A 115 6.19 -14.16 6.44
CA TRP A 115 6.11 -13.15 7.50
C TRP A 115 6.73 -13.65 8.82
N SER A 116 7.51 -14.75 8.76
CA SER A 116 8.12 -15.38 9.93
C SER A 116 9.15 -14.49 10.65
N ALA A 117 9.76 -13.54 9.93
CA ALA A 117 10.74 -12.62 10.49
C ALA A 117 10.15 -11.47 11.32
N TYR A 118 8.82 -11.29 11.32
CA TYR A 118 8.14 -10.27 12.13
C TYR A 118 7.95 -10.78 13.57
N LYS A 119 7.78 -9.83 14.51
CA LYS A 119 7.46 -10.16 15.92
C LYS A 119 5.96 -10.18 16.18
N THR A 120 5.20 -9.41 15.40
CA THR A 120 3.75 -9.29 15.52
C THR A 120 3.12 -9.39 14.14
N VAL A 121 2.06 -10.17 14.03
CA VAL A 121 1.19 -10.23 12.86
C VAL A 121 -0.22 -9.82 13.24
N VAL A 122 -0.83 -8.95 12.43
CA VAL A 122 -2.21 -8.47 12.60
C VAL A 122 -3.04 -9.00 11.44
N LEU A 123 -4.19 -9.59 11.74
CA LEU A 123 -5.14 -10.13 10.77
C LEU A 123 -6.43 -9.30 10.81
N PRO A 124 -6.53 -8.19 10.05
CA PRO A 124 -7.76 -7.39 10.01
C PRO A 124 -8.82 -8.11 9.20
N THR A 125 -9.96 -8.46 9.80
CA THR A 125 -11.15 -9.04 9.10
C THR A 125 -10.78 -10.14 8.09
N VAL A 126 -9.83 -11.03 8.46
CA VAL A 126 -9.46 -12.17 7.63
C VAL A 126 -10.49 -13.28 7.86
N ILE A 127 -11.46 -13.41 6.95
CA ILE A 127 -12.56 -14.37 7.04
C ILE A 127 -12.32 -15.67 6.24
N MET A 128 -11.29 -15.66 5.39
CA MET A 128 -10.90 -16.82 4.59
C MET A 128 -9.48 -17.25 4.98
N LEU A 129 -9.41 -18.32 5.76
CA LEU A 129 -8.14 -18.95 6.17
C LEU A 129 -8.15 -20.43 5.73
N SER A 130 -7.07 -20.85 5.10
CA SER A 130 -6.84 -22.27 4.84
C SER A 130 -6.35 -22.98 6.12
N ALA A 131 -6.41 -24.30 6.14
CA ALA A 131 -5.82 -25.09 7.21
C ALA A 131 -4.31 -24.84 7.34
N GLU A 132 -3.62 -24.64 6.23
CA GLU A 132 -2.20 -24.31 6.19
C GLU A 132 -1.93 -22.93 6.81
N ASP A 133 -2.70 -21.90 6.45
CA ASP A 133 -2.55 -20.56 7.03
C ASP A 133 -2.79 -20.58 8.55
N THR A 134 -3.81 -21.35 8.98
CA THR A 134 -4.13 -21.52 10.40
C THR A 134 -2.97 -22.19 11.14
N GLN A 135 -2.36 -23.22 10.55
CA GLN A 135 -1.22 -23.90 11.17
C GLN A 135 0.00 -22.98 11.25
N ARG A 136 0.30 -22.23 10.18
CA ARG A 136 1.39 -21.23 10.18
C ARG A 136 1.22 -20.17 11.27
N LEU A 137 0.00 -19.70 11.50
CA LEU A 137 -0.30 -18.74 12.58
C LEU A 137 -0.11 -19.37 13.97
N ALA A 138 -0.54 -20.63 14.12
CA ALA A 138 -0.34 -21.37 15.38
C ALA A 138 1.16 -21.61 15.68
N ASP A 139 1.92 -22.01 14.67
CA ASP A 139 3.36 -22.23 14.78
C ASP A 139 4.10 -20.92 15.11
N PHE A 140 3.72 -19.82 14.47
CA PHE A 140 4.26 -18.50 14.76
C PHE A 140 4.00 -18.08 16.22
N ALA A 141 2.78 -18.28 16.70
CA ALA A 141 2.44 -17.99 18.11
C ALA A 141 3.21 -18.91 19.08
N ALA A 142 3.34 -20.19 18.75
CA ALA A 142 4.11 -21.15 19.56
C ALA A 142 5.61 -20.82 19.64
N ALA A 143 6.14 -20.22 18.57
CA ALA A 143 7.51 -19.71 18.51
C ALA A 143 7.73 -18.38 19.28
N GLY A 144 6.68 -17.83 19.91
CA GLY A 144 6.74 -16.59 20.69
C GLY A 144 6.33 -15.32 19.92
N GLY A 145 5.87 -15.47 18.69
CA GLY A 145 5.28 -14.37 17.91
C GLY A 145 3.92 -13.96 18.47
N ARG A 146 3.55 -12.70 18.24
CA ARG A 146 2.24 -12.16 18.65
C ARG A 146 1.28 -12.16 17.47
N VAL A 147 0.14 -12.82 17.62
CA VAL A 147 -0.96 -12.82 16.65
C VAL A 147 -2.09 -11.96 17.19
N VAL A 148 -2.51 -10.96 16.43
CA VAL A 148 -3.64 -10.07 16.72
C VAL A 148 -4.72 -10.29 15.67
N ILE A 149 -5.92 -10.64 16.11
CA ILE A 149 -7.07 -10.86 15.24
C ILE A 149 -8.06 -9.73 15.48
N GLY A 150 -8.48 -9.04 14.38
CA GLY A 150 -9.38 -7.89 14.41
C GLY A 150 -10.53 -7.98 13.40
#